data_0788efc7f2154a529d36c53a4f6161b5
#
_entry.id   0788efc7f2154a529d36c53a4f6161b5
#
_cell.length_a   1.000
_cell.length_b   1.000
_cell.length_c   1.000
_cell.angle_alpha   90.00
_cell.angle_beta   90.00
_cell.angle_gamma   90.00
#
_symmetry.space_group_name_H-M   'P 1'
#
loop_
_entity.id
_entity.type
_entity.pdbx_description
1 polymer ?
#
loop_
_entity_poly.entity_id
_entity_poly.type
_entity_poly.pdbx_seq_one_letter_code
_entity_poly.pdbx_strand_id
1 'polypeptide(L)'
;MKNKIRLRFAPSPTGPLHIGGLRTALFNYLFAKKMGGKMILRIEDTDQARFVEKSKEHIEKSLEWTGIDFDESSLKGGSHGPYKQSERKKIYDEYIEILIQKGQAYFAFDKREDLDAHRINHEKKGKKFIYNAHNREKLDNSLTMSEGEIKKRIAEEPYVVRFKTPSEKEIRFEDVVRGKISVSSRDMDDKVLYKSDGMPTYHLANVVDDHLMEISHVVRGEEWLPSLALHILIYKAFGWEPPEFAHLPLILKPTGKGKLSKRDGDKFGFPVYANSWKEDKVYEGFEEAGFLSEALNNYMVFLGWSNDGDKEIYSMKELIKDFSLEKINKAGAKFDPKKLLWINSQHCLLYTSPSPRDVEESGVAGGGCKKK
;
A
#
# COMPACT_ATOMS: atom_id res chain seq x y z
N MET A 1 11.59 21.96 -14.84
CA MET A 1 12.20 21.49 -13.58
C MET A 1 11.94 20.00 -13.51
N LYS A 2 12.96 19.15 -13.33
CA LYS A 2 12.73 17.71 -13.09
C LYS A 2 11.91 17.60 -11.81
N ASN A 3 10.70 17.01 -11.88
CA ASN A 3 9.88 16.75 -10.71
C ASN A 3 10.73 16.00 -9.67
N LYS A 4 10.78 16.51 -8.44
CA LYS A 4 11.47 15.83 -7.35
C LYS A 4 10.81 14.45 -7.16
N ILE A 5 11.61 13.40 -7.17
CA ILE A 5 11.11 12.03 -6.90
C ILE A 5 10.67 11.95 -5.45
N ARG A 6 9.39 11.63 -5.24
CA ARG A 6 8.78 11.48 -3.91
C ARG A 6 7.86 10.26 -3.93
N LEU A 7 8.12 9.34 -3.03
CA LEU A 7 7.33 8.12 -2.84
C LEU A 7 6.79 8.07 -1.42
N ARG A 8 5.82 7.19 -1.20
CA ARG A 8 5.27 6.96 0.13
C ARG A 8 5.02 5.48 0.39
N PHE A 9 5.27 5.06 1.61
CA PHE A 9 4.64 3.89 2.19
C PHE A 9 3.47 4.37 3.06
N ALA A 10 2.29 3.82 2.81
CA ALA A 10 1.04 4.32 3.39
C ALA A 10 0.23 3.17 4.02
N PRO A 11 0.72 2.60 5.14
CA PRO A 11 0.05 1.48 5.79
C PRO A 11 -1.16 1.93 6.62
N SER A 12 -2.23 1.10 6.62
CA SER A 12 -3.33 1.23 7.58
C SER A 12 -2.99 0.45 8.85
N PRO A 13 -3.08 1.05 10.05
CA PRO A 13 -2.71 0.40 11.31
C PRO A 13 -3.85 -0.51 11.83
N THR A 14 -4.19 -1.53 11.05
CA THR A 14 -5.27 -2.50 11.33
C THR A 14 -4.76 -3.87 11.79
N GLY A 15 -3.50 -3.99 12.11
CA GLY A 15 -2.81 -5.20 12.55
C GLY A 15 -1.32 -5.17 12.20
N PRO A 16 -0.56 -6.24 12.47
CA PRO A 16 0.87 -6.30 12.24
C PRO A 16 1.24 -6.15 10.76
N LEU A 17 2.41 -5.57 10.49
CA LEU A 17 2.93 -5.41 9.15
C LEU A 17 3.33 -6.77 8.56
N HIS A 18 2.54 -7.24 7.60
CA HIS A 18 2.82 -8.48 6.87
C HIS A 18 3.97 -8.28 5.87
N ILE A 19 4.72 -9.35 5.58
CA ILE A 19 5.84 -9.33 4.61
C ILE A 19 5.47 -8.71 3.25
N GLY A 20 4.21 -8.81 2.81
CA GLY A 20 3.73 -8.16 1.59
C GLY A 20 3.75 -6.63 1.68
N GLY A 21 3.36 -6.08 2.83
CA GLY A 21 3.46 -4.64 3.10
C GLY A 21 4.91 -4.20 3.24
N LEU A 22 5.72 -4.99 3.97
CA LEU A 22 7.14 -4.73 4.15
C LEU A 22 7.90 -4.71 2.81
N ARG A 23 7.63 -5.66 1.90
CA ARG A 23 8.17 -5.65 0.54
C ARG A 23 7.76 -4.38 -0.23
N THR A 24 6.51 -3.94 -0.07
CA THR A 24 6.05 -2.70 -0.70
C THR A 24 6.84 -1.50 -0.17
N ALA A 25 7.08 -1.42 1.14
CA ALA A 25 7.94 -0.39 1.73
C ALA A 25 9.36 -0.44 1.16
N LEU A 26 9.96 -1.64 1.09
CA LEU A 26 11.30 -1.85 0.55
C LEU A 26 11.42 -1.37 -0.90
N PHE A 27 10.47 -1.71 -1.77
CA PHE A 27 10.50 -1.31 -3.18
C PHE A 27 10.40 0.21 -3.36
N ASN A 28 9.53 0.86 -2.58
CA ASN A 28 9.46 2.32 -2.52
C ASN A 28 10.80 2.93 -2.06
N TYR A 29 11.40 2.37 -1.01
CA TYR A 29 12.68 2.82 -0.45
C TYR A 29 13.82 2.71 -1.46
N LEU A 30 13.97 1.53 -2.09
CA LEU A 30 15.03 1.28 -3.07
C LEU A 30 14.94 2.24 -4.25
N PHE A 31 13.73 2.44 -4.78
CA PHE A 31 13.53 3.36 -5.90
C PHE A 31 13.76 4.82 -5.50
N ALA A 32 13.24 5.25 -4.34
CA ALA A 32 13.47 6.60 -3.83
C ALA A 32 14.96 6.90 -3.66
N LYS A 33 15.69 6.00 -2.99
CA LYS A 33 17.13 6.17 -2.74
C LYS A 33 17.95 6.14 -4.02
N LYS A 34 17.66 5.24 -4.97
CA LYS A 34 18.32 5.20 -6.27
C LYS A 34 18.16 6.51 -7.04
N MET A 35 16.97 7.09 -7.01
CA MET A 35 16.65 8.32 -7.75
C MET A 35 17.05 9.60 -7.00
N GLY A 36 17.68 9.49 -5.83
CA GLY A 36 18.00 10.65 -4.98
C GLY A 36 16.77 11.41 -4.50
N GLY A 37 15.65 10.70 -4.41
CA GLY A 37 14.34 11.23 -4.00
C GLY A 37 14.08 11.11 -2.50
N LYS A 38 12.85 11.40 -2.11
CA LYS A 38 12.37 11.31 -0.73
C LYS A 38 11.36 10.18 -0.55
N MET A 39 11.38 9.56 0.62
CA MET A 39 10.40 8.58 1.03
C MET A 39 9.62 9.06 2.26
N ILE A 40 8.30 8.94 2.19
CA ILE A 40 7.35 9.41 3.20
C ILE A 40 6.67 8.22 3.85
N LEU A 41 6.53 8.23 5.18
CA LEU A 41 5.63 7.33 5.91
C LEU A 41 4.34 8.08 6.24
N ARG A 42 3.22 7.66 5.66
CA ARG A 42 1.88 8.17 5.94
C ARG A 42 1.02 7.09 6.58
N ILE A 43 0.48 7.37 7.75
CA ILE A 43 -0.43 6.44 8.46
C ILE A 43 -1.86 6.67 7.98
N GLU A 44 -2.48 5.65 7.37
CA GLU A 44 -3.84 5.71 6.84
C GLU A 44 -4.82 5.10 7.84
N ASP A 45 -5.22 5.92 8.82
CA ASP A 45 -6.09 5.56 9.95
C ASP A 45 -7.49 6.17 9.88
N THR A 46 -8.02 6.41 8.68
CA THR A 46 -9.39 6.92 8.48
C THR A 46 -10.49 5.94 8.91
N ASP A 47 -10.17 4.67 9.07
CA ASP A 47 -11.07 3.63 9.57
C ASP A 47 -10.78 3.35 11.04
N GLN A 48 -11.38 4.18 11.91
CA GLN A 48 -11.20 4.10 13.35
C GLN A 48 -11.80 2.83 13.96
N ALA A 49 -12.79 2.20 13.30
CA ALA A 49 -13.39 0.95 13.79
C ALA A 49 -12.42 -0.24 13.70
N ARG A 50 -11.47 -0.20 12.79
CA ARG A 50 -10.44 -1.24 12.62
C ARG A 50 -9.05 -0.83 13.12
N PHE A 51 -8.96 0.31 13.78
CA PHE A 51 -7.69 0.79 14.33
C PHE A 51 -7.21 -0.13 15.48
N VAL A 52 -5.93 -0.51 15.42
CA VAL A 52 -5.25 -1.30 16.47
C VAL A 52 -4.03 -0.51 16.94
N GLU A 53 -4.05 -0.03 18.18
CA GLU A 53 -3.04 0.89 18.72
C GLU A 53 -1.60 0.38 18.55
N LYS A 54 -1.33 -0.87 18.91
CA LYS A 54 0.00 -1.49 18.78
C LYS A 54 0.48 -1.70 17.34
N SER A 55 -0.42 -1.57 16.34
CA SER A 55 -0.04 -1.77 14.93
C SER A 55 0.93 -0.72 14.43
N LYS A 56 0.77 0.53 14.86
CA LYS A 56 1.69 1.61 14.48
C LYS A 56 3.09 1.32 14.97
N GLU A 57 3.23 0.98 16.26
CA GLU A 57 4.53 0.64 16.86
C GLU A 57 5.19 -0.56 16.16
N HIS A 58 4.39 -1.58 15.85
CA HIS A 58 4.88 -2.75 15.12
C HIS A 58 5.33 -2.40 13.70
N ILE A 59 4.60 -1.53 12.99
CA ILE A 59 4.99 -1.04 11.66
C ILE A 59 6.35 -0.32 11.76
N GLU A 60 6.48 0.62 12.69
CA GLU A 60 7.69 1.42 12.88
C GLU A 60 8.89 0.51 13.24
N LYS A 61 8.73 -0.41 14.21
CA LYS A 61 9.76 -1.38 14.59
C LYS A 61 10.18 -2.27 13.41
N SER A 62 9.23 -2.76 12.61
CA SER A 62 9.51 -3.61 11.45
C SER A 62 10.32 -2.88 10.38
N LEU A 63 10.03 -1.60 10.16
CA LEU A 63 10.74 -0.77 9.20
C LEU A 63 12.16 -0.41 9.72
N GLU A 64 12.29 -0.10 11.01
CA GLU A 64 13.57 0.16 11.66
C GLU A 64 14.48 -1.08 11.59
N TRP A 65 14.01 -2.25 11.98
CA TRP A 65 14.78 -3.49 11.93
C TRP A 65 15.28 -3.82 10.53
N THR A 66 14.47 -3.55 9.49
CA THR A 66 14.85 -3.78 8.10
C THR A 66 15.69 -2.64 7.48
N GLY A 67 16.02 -1.60 8.26
CA GLY A 67 16.81 -0.45 7.79
C GLY A 67 16.10 0.40 6.74
N ILE A 68 14.77 0.35 6.68
CA ILE A 68 13.96 1.19 5.79
C ILE A 68 13.66 2.51 6.50
N ASP A 69 14.39 3.55 6.10
CA ASP A 69 14.28 4.88 6.69
C ASP A 69 13.41 5.83 5.84
N PHE A 70 12.80 6.81 6.49
CA PHE A 70 11.92 7.81 5.87
C PHE A 70 12.51 9.21 6.02
N ASP A 71 12.29 10.04 5.01
CA ASP A 71 12.67 11.44 5.04
C ASP A 71 11.62 12.30 5.75
N GLU A 72 10.35 11.90 5.69
CA GLU A 72 9.21 12.58 6.31
C GLU A 72 8.25 11.56 6.95
N SER A 73 7.76 11.84 8.15
CA SER A 73 6.80 11.00 8.88
C SER A 73 6.16 11.74 10.03
N SER A 74 5.22 11.13 10.74
CA SER A 74 4.65 11.69 11.98
C SER A 74 5.70 11.87 13.10
N LEU A 75 6.81 11.13 13.08
CA LEU A 75 7.89 11.26 14.06
C LEU A 75 8.94 12.28 13.63
N LYS A 76 9.32 12.28 12.34
CA LYS A 76 10.37 13.17 11.82
C LYS A 76 9.85 14.55 11.42
N GLY A 77 8.54 14.71 11.27
CA GLY A 77 7.96 15.91 10.69
C GLY A 77 8.24 16.02 9.20
N GLY A 78 8.12 17.21 8.65
CA GLY A 78 8.35 17.55 7.25
C GLY A 78 7.43 18.68 6.78
N SER A 79 7.57 19.08 5.51
CA SER A 79 6.85 20.25 4.96
C SER A 79 5.40 19.97 4.56
N HIS A 80 4.97 18.69 4.52
CA HIS A 80 3.67 18.27 3.99
C HIS A 80 2.77 17.61 5.04
N GLY A 81 3.12 17.79 6.32
CA GLY A 81 2.33 17.24 7.43
C GLY A 81 0.91 17.82 7.55
N PRO A 82 0.09 17.24 8.41
CA PRO A 82 0.30 16.01 9.20
C PRO A 82 0.44 14.75 8.35
N TYR A 83 1.18 13.74 8.87
CA TYR A 83 1.41 12.44 8.17
C TYR A 83 0.50 11.31 8.70
N LYS A 84 -0.51 11.67 9.45
CA LYS A 84 -1.55 10.78 9.95
C LYS A 84 -2.90 11.27 9.45
N GLN A 85 -3.65 10.43 8.76
CA GLN A 85 -4.87 10.86 8.05
C GLN A 85 -5.97 11.35 8.99
N SER A 86 -6.09 10.76 10.18
CA SER A 86 -7.05 11.24 11.19
C SER A 86 -6.83 12.70 11.62
N GLU A 87 -5.62 13.24 11.46
CA GLU A 87 -5.27 14.62 11.78
C GLU A 87 -5.52 15.60 10.63
N ARG A 88 -5.95 15.12 9.46
CA ARG A 88 -6.13 15.87 8.21
C ARG A 88 -7.60 16.14 7.85
N LYS A 89 -8.53 15.88 8.77
CA LYS A 89 -9.97 16.01 8.51
C LYS A 89 -10.37 17.32 7.82
N LYS A 90 -9.88 18.46 8.30
CA LYS A 90 -10.21 19.78 7.72
C LYS A 90 -9.80 19.90 6.25
N ILE A 91 -8.69 19.29 5.86
CA ILE A 91 -8.24 19.23 4.47
C ILE A 91 -9.24 18.44 3.65
N TYR A 92 -9.66 17.28 4.13
CA TYR A 92 -10.63 16.45 3.39
C TYR A 92 -12.01 17.11 3.29
N ASP A 93 -12.44 17.85 4.32
CA ASP A 93 -13.67 18.65 4.31
C ASP A 93 -13.64 19.68 3.17
N GLU A 94 -12.53 20.40 3.02
CA GLU A 94 -12.34 21.37 1.94
C GLU A 94 -12.39 20.71 0.54
N TYR A 95 -11.67 19.61 0.36
CA TYR A 95 -11.59 18.96 -0.95
C TYR A 95 -12.87 18.21 -1.35
N ILE A 96 -13.66 17.68 -0.41
CA ILE A 96 -14.95 17.10 -0.75
C ILE A 96 -15.95 18.20 -1.18
N GLU A 97 -15.92 19.36 -0.54
CA GLU A 97 -16.75 20.51 -0.94
C GLU A 97 -16.41 20.98 -2.35
N ILE A 98 -15.13 21.05 -2.73
CA ILE A 98 -14.70 21.38 -4.09
C ILE A 98 -15.31 20.41 -5.12
N LEU A 99 -15.32 19.10 -4.84
CA LEU A 99 -15.92 18.12 -5.75
C LEU A 99 -17.44 18.28 -5.86
N ILE A 100 -18.13 18.62 -4.77
CA ILE A 100 -19.57 18.87 -4.77
C ILE A 100 -19.87 20.14 -5.59
N GLN A 101 -19.16 21.23 -5.35
CA GLN A 101 -19.33 22.50 -6.08
C GLN A 101 -19.08 22.35 -7.58
N LYS A 102 -18.12 21.49 -7.98
CA LYS A 102 -17.86 21.15 -9.38
C LYS A 102 -18.88 20.16 -9.98
N GLY A 103 -19.87 19.70 -9.22
CA GLY A 103 -20.83 18.69 -9.65
C GLY A 103 -20.22 17.32 -9.95
N GLN A 104 -19.01 17.04 -9.39
CA GLN A 104 -18.31 15.77 -9.53
C GLN A 104 -18.61 14.78 -8.36
N ALA A 105 -19.24 15.29 -7.31
CA ALA A 105 -19.73 14.50 -6.20
C ALA A 105 -21.12 14.99 -5.77
N TYR A 106 -21.86 14.19 -5.02
CA TYR A 106 -23.21 14.48 -4.60
C TYR A 106 -23.55 13.79 -3.27
N PHE A 107 -24.51 14.35 -2.53
CA PHE A 107 -25.01 13.78 -1.28
C PHE A 107 -25.94 12.60 -1.57
N ALA A 108 -25.82 11.54 -0.80
CA ALA A 108 -26.70 10.37 -0.85
C ALA A 108 -27.21 10.03 0.55
N PHE A 109 -28.51 9.83 0.65
CA PHE A 109 -29.26 9.62 1.89
C PHE A 109 -29.83 8.20 2.00
N ASP A 110 -29.52 7.34 1.03
CA ASP A 110 -29.99 5.95 1.01
C ASP A 110 -29.66 5.24 2.32
N LYS A 111 -30.67 4.60 2.93
CA LYS A 111 -30.49 3.74 4.08
C LYS A 111 -29.86 2.42 3.65
N ARG A 112 -29.16 1.79 4.59
CA ARG A 112 -28.47 0.50 4.32
C ARG A 112 -29.47 -0.59 3.92
N GLU A 113 -30.63 -0.61 4.57
CA GLU A 113 -31.70 -1.57 4.34
C GLU A 113 -32.25 -1.48 2.90
N ASP A 114 -32.40 -0.25 2.39
CA ASP A 114 -32.88 -0.01 1.01
C ASP A 114 -31.85 -0.47 -0.03
N LEU A 115 -30.57 -0.16 0.20
CA LEU A 115 -29.51 -0.63 -0.66
C LEU A 115 -29.36 -2.17 -0.64
N ASP A 116 -29.57 -2.81 0.51
CA ASP A 116 -29.55 -4.27 0.63
C ASP A 116 -30.76 -4.89 -0.09
N ALA A 117 -31.93 -4.28 0.00
CA ALA A 117 -33.11 -4.69 -0.80
C ALA A 117 -32.86 -4.60 -2.30
N HIS A 118 -32.19 -3.52 -2.77
CA HIS A 118 -31.79 -3.41 -4.17
C HIS A 118 -30.80 -4.50 -4.59
N ARG A 119 -29.82 -4.85 -3.74
CA ARG A 119 -28.86 -5.94 -3.99
C ARG A 119 -29.58 -7.27 -4.15
N ILE A 120 -30.43 -7.64 -3.20
CA ILE A 120 -31.20 -8.88 -3.20
C ILE A 120 -32.08 -8.97 -4.46
N ASN A 121 -32.75 -7.89 -4.83
CA ASN A 121 -33.61 -7.88 -6.03
C ASN A 121 -32.83 -8.05 -7.33
N HIS A 122 -31.60 -7.55 -7.41
CA HIS A 122 -30.74 -7.75 -8.59
C HIS A 122 -30.16 -9.16 -8.64
N GLU A 123 -29.73 -9.71 -7.49
CA GLU A 123 -29.24 -11.09 -7.38
C GLU A 123 -30.29 -12.11 -7.79
N LYS A 124 -31.57 -11.95 -7.39
CA LYS A 124 -32.68 -12.78 -7.86
C LYS A 124 -32.85 -12.79 -9.36
N LYS A 125 -32.40 -11.74 -10.05
CA LYS A 125 -32.42 -11.61 -11.53
C LYS A 125 -31.10 -12.01 -12.18
N GLY A 126 -30.15 -12.62 -11.43
CA GLY A 126 -28.80 -12.97 -11.90
C GLY A 126 -27.92 -11.78 -12.25
N LYS A 127 -28.21 -10.59 -11.70
CA LYS A 127 -27.47 -9.35 -11.94
C LYS A 127 -26.85 -8.82 -10.66
N LYS A 128 -25.74 -8.10 -10.79
CA LYS A 128 -25.14 -7.36 -9.68
C LYS A 128 -25.74 -5.95 -9.59
N PHE A 129 -26.13 -5.52 -8.41
CA PHE A 129 -26.49 -4.13 -8.18
C PHE A 129 -25.21 -3.29 -8.13
N ILE A 130 -25.18 -2.22 -8.92
CA ILE A 130 -24.10 -1.22 -8.95
C ILE A 130 -24.76 0.16 -8.82
N TYR A 131 -24.40 0.94 -7.83
CA TYR A 131 -24.86 2.31 -7.69
C TYR A 131 -24.12 3.19 -8.69
N ASN A 132 -24.72 3.55 -9.82
CA ASN A 132 -24.02 4.23 -10.91
C ASN A 132 -24.96 5.13 -11.77
N ALA A 133 -24.42 5.66 -12.86
CA ALA A 133 -25.13 6.53 -13.79
C ALA A 133 -26.47 5.98 -14.31
N HIS A 134 -26.65 4.66 -14.34
CA HIS A 134 -27.87 4.06 -14.90
C HIS A 134 -29.03 4.00 -13.89
N ASN A 135 -28.75 4.13 -12.61
CA ASN A 135 -29.77 4.00 -11.57
C ASN A 135 -29.74 5.07 -10.49
N ARG A 136 -28.70 5.92 -10.43
CA ARG A 136 -28.56 6.95 -9.38
C ARG A 136 -29.78 7.88 -9.27
N GLU A 137 -30.43 8.22 -10.38
CA GLU A 137 -31.60 9.11 -10.40
C GLU A 137 -32.85 8.46 -9.80
N LYS A 138 -32.83 7.14 -9.56
CA LYS A 138 -33.92 6.36 -8.92
C LYS A 138 -33.64 6.05 -7.46
N LEU A 139 -32.54 6.57 -6.93
CA LEU A 139 -32.04 6.36 -5.58
C LEU A 139 -32.13 7.65 -4.78
N ASP A 140 -32.06 7.54 -3.46
CA ASP A 140 -32.25 8.67 -2.56
C ASP A 140 -31.02 9.55 -2.44
N ASN A 141 -30.91 10.56 -3.32
CA ASN A 141 -29.74 11.43 -3.37
C ASN A 141 -30.06 12.83 -3.90
N SER A 142 -29.12 13.75 -3.74
CA SER A 142 -29.29 15.17 -4.04
C SER A 142 -29.38 15.53 -5.53
N LEU A 143 -29.17 14.61 -6.47
CA LEU A 143 -29.19 14.92 -7.90
C LEU A 143 -30.60 15.25 -8.44
N THR A 144 -31.64 14.81 -7.72
CA THR A 144 -33.04 15.03 -8.08
C THR A 144 -33.79 15.98 -7.13
N MET A 145 -33.08 16.62 -6.18
CA MET A 145 -33.63 17.47 -5.15
C MET A 145 -33.38 18.95 -5.43
N SER A 146 -34.23 19.82 -4.91
CA SER A 146 -34.01 21.26 -4.87
C SER A 146 -32.94 21.64 -3.85
N GLU A 147 -32.27 22.78 -4.05
CA GLU A 147 -31.25 23.26 -3.10
C GLU A 147 -31.77 23.43 -1.66
N GLY A 148 -33.04 23.86 -1.50
CA GLY A 148 -33.66 24.01 -0.20
C GLY A 148 -33.86 22.68 0.52
N GLU A 149 -34.28 21.65 -0.23
CA GLU A 149 -34.44 20.30 0.27
C GLU A 149 -33.08 19.68 0.67
N ILE A 150 -32.06 19.85 -0.18
CA ILE A 150 -30.71 19.39 0.13
C ILE A 150 -30.20 19.99 1.43
N LYS A 151 -30.30 21.32 1.60
CA LYS A 151 -29.88 22.02 2.83
C LYS A 151 -30.60 21.51 4.08
N LYS A 152 -31.91 21.29 3.97
CA LYS A 152 -32.72 20.75 5.07
C LYS A 152 -32.24 19.34 5.44
N ARG A 153 -32.12 18.44 4.46
CA ARG A 153 -31.76 17.05 4.72
C ARG A 153 -30.34 16.87 5.25
N ILE A 154 -29.36 17.64 4.76
CA ILE A 154 -28.00 17.64 5.31
C ILE A 154 -27.96 18.03 6.78
N ALA A 155 -28.86 18.93 7.22
CA ALA A 155 -28.94 19.36 8.62
C ALA A 155 -29.66 18.34 9.53
N GLU A 156 -30.58 17.54 8.98
CA GLU A 156 -31.48 16.69 9.75
C GLU A 156 -31.17 15.18 9.65
N GLU A 157 -30.49 14.74 8.59
CA GLU A 157 -30.31 13.32 8.28
C GLU A 157 -28.83 12.94 8.11
N PRO A 158 -28.44 11.72 8.45
CA PRO A 158 -27.12 11.20 8.10
C PRO A 158 -27.02 11.02 6.58
N TYR A 159 -25.89 11.40 6.02
CA TYR A 159 -25.61 11.28 4.59
C TYR A 159 -24.19 10.76 4.35
N VAL A 160 -23.95 10.33 3.11
CA VAL A 160 -22.62 10.09 2.58
C VAL A 160 -22.43 10.94 1.32
N VAL A 161 -21.18 11.20 0.92
CA VAL A 161 -20.92 11.85 -0.37
C VAL A 161 -20.33 10.81 -1.34
N ARG A 162 -20.97 10.70 -2.51
CA ARG A 162 -20.55 9.77 -3.57
C ARG A 162 -19.88 10.50 -4.73
N PHE A 163 -18.89 9.86 -5.33
CA PHE A 163 -18.31 10.33 -6.59
C PHE A 163 -19.31 10.12 -7.73
N LYS A 164 -19.48 11.13 -8.57
CA LYS A 164 -20.36 11.05 -9.76
C LYS A 164 -19.58 10.45 -10.94
N THR A 165 -19.56 9.14 -11.03
CA THR A 165 -18.91 8.43 -12.13
C THR A 165 -19.58 8.78 -13.48
N PRO A 166 -18.82 9.09 -14.56
CA PRO A 166 -19.39 9.35 -15.88
C PRO A 166 -20.11 8.09 -16.43
N SER A 167 -21.18 8.30 -17.21
CA SER A 167 -22.06 7.20 -17.67
C SER A 167 -21.38 6.23 -18.64
N GLU A 168 -20.72 6.78 -19.66
CA GLU A 168 -20.15 5.98 -20.77
C GLU A 168 -18.80 6.56 -21.17
N LYS A 169 -17.76 6.25 -20.40
CA LYS A 169 -16.42 6.72 -20.66
C LYS A 169 -15.44 5.56 -20.55
N GLU A 170 -14.53 5.49 -21.48
CA GLU A 170 -13.37 4.63 -21.38
C GLU A 170 -12.25 5.37 -20.66
N ILE A 171 -11.80 4.82 -19.54
CA ILE A 171 -10.76 5.39 -18.69
C ILE A 171 -9.48 4.64 -19.02
N ARG A 172 -8.55 5.34 -19.66
CA ARG A 172 -7.24 4.80 -20.08
C ARG A 172 -6.15 5.37 -19.19
N PHE A 173 -5.26 4.51 -18.76
CA PHE A 173 -4.08 4.86 -17.99
C PHE A 173 -2.96 3.86 -18.25
N GLU A 174 -1.76 4.20 -17.85
CA GLU A 174 -0.59 3.34 -17.95
C GLU A 174 -0.03 3.07 -16.55
N ASP A 175 0.33 1.82 -16.33
CA ASP A 175 0.99 1.36 -15.10
C ASP A 175 2.37 0.83 -15.48
N VAL A 176 3.40 1.24 -14.75
CA VAL A 176 4.79 0.88 -15.08
C VAL A 176 5.00 -0.63 -15.14
N VAL A 177 4.32 -1.39 -14.26
CA VAL A 177 4.44 -2.85 -14.21
C VAL A 177 3.42 -3.54 -15.11
N ARG A 178 2.16 -3.08 -15.11
CA ARG A 178 1.04 -3.75 -15.79
C ARG A 178 0.89 -3.31 -17.24
N GLY A 179 1.47 -2.16 -17.62
CA GLY A 179 1.33 -1.56 -18.94
C GLY A 179 0.00 -0.81 -19.11
N LYS A 180 -0.46 -0.70 -20.34
CA LYS A 180 -1.69 0.04 -20.70
C LYS A 180 -2.93 -0.72 -20.26
N ILE A 181 -3.81 -0.03 -19.55
CA ILE A 181 -5.07 -0.56 -19.01
C ILE A 181 -6.21 0.36 -19.45
N SER A 182 -7.32 -0.26 -19.83
CA SER A 182 -8.56 0.43 -20.16
C SER A 182 -9.70 -0.15 -19.34
N VAL A 183 -10.51 0.72 -18.72
CA VAL A 183 -11.66 0.36 -17.88
C VAL A 183 -12.87 1.14 -18.34
N SER A 184 -14.01 0.47 -18.58
CA SER A 184 -15.29 1.12 -18.86
C SER A 184 -15.90 1.68 -17.57
N SER A 185 -16.31 2.95 -17.59
CA SER A 185 -17.02 3.53 -16.45
C SER A 185 -18.44 2.97 -16.26
N ARG A 186 -18.99 2.29 -17.25
CA ARG A 186 -20.33 1.67 -17.22
C ARG A 186 -20.50 0.72 -16.03
N ASP A 187 -19.41 -0.01 -15.70
CA ASP A 187 -19.42 -1.02 -14.63
C ASP A 187 -18.85 -0.49 -13.31
N MET A 188 -18.57 0.81 -13.25
CA MET A 188 -18.06 1.45 -12.05
C MET A 188 -19.18 1.92 -11.13
N ASP A 189 -18.97 1.72 -9.85
CA ASP A 189 -19.83 2.18 -8.76
C ASP A 189 -19.51 3.64 -8.43
N ASP A 190 -20.53 4.45 -8.15
CA ASP A 190 -20.39 5.78 -7.54
C ASP A 190 -19.92 5.61 -6.10
N LYS A 191 -18.62 5.38 -5.94
CA LYS A 191 -18.02 5.09 -4.64
C LYS A 191 -18.27 6.21 -3.63
N VAL A 192 -18.53 5.81 -2.40
CA VAL A 192 -18.53 6.75 -1.28
C VAL A 192 -17.13 7.32 -1.13
N LEU A 193 -17.03 8.64 -1.17
CA LEU A 193 -15.81 9.39 -0.92
C LEU A 193 -15.74 9.92 0.51
N TYR A 194 -16.89 10.24 1.08
CA TYR A 194 -17.00 10.81 2.42
C TYR A 194 -18.12 10.11 3.20
N LYS A 195 -17.78 9.63 4.39
CA LYS A 195 -18.66 8.80 5.24
C LYS A 195 -19.56 9.67 6.14
N SER A 196 -20.63 9.08 6.65
CA SER A 196 -21.54 9.74 7.59
C SER A 196 -20.92 10.07 8.95
N ASP A 197 -19.78 9.45 9.29
CA ASP A 197 -19.00 9.77 10.49
C ASP A 197 -18.13 11.04 10.33
N GLY A 198 -18.18 11.69 9.17
CA GLY A 198 -17.42 12.89 8.88
C GLY A 198 -15.95 12.60 8.52
N MET A 199 -15.62 11.39 8.11
CA MET A 199 -14.28 11.01 7.64
C MET A 199 -14.29 10.59 6.18
N PRO A 200 -13.22 10.87 5.43
CA PRO A 200 -13.10 10.39 4.05
C PRO A 200 -12.96 8.88 4.00
N THR A 201 -13.32 8.31 2.86
CA THR A 201 -12.88 6.96 2.53
C THR A 201 -11.44 7.00 2.00
N TYR A 202 -10.81 5.82 1.93
CA TYR A 202 -9.49 5.64 1.33
C TYR A 202 -9.35 6.34 -0.04
N HIS A 203 -10.38 6.31 -0.87
CA HIS A 203 -10.31 6.84 -2.23
C HIS A 203 -10.08 8.36 -2.27
N LEU A 204 -10.79 9.13 -1.46
CA LEU A 204 -10.58 10.57 -1.39
C LEU A 204 -9.28 10.91 -0.68
N ALA A 205 -9.06 10.33 0.53
CA ALA A 205 -7.90 10.63 1.34
C ALA A 205 -6.59 10.33 0.62
N ASN A 206 -6.48 9.17 -0.04
CA ASN A 206 -5.29 8.77 -0.78
C ASN A 206 -4.95 9.75 -1.91
N VAL A 207 -5.94 10.15 -2.74
CA VAL A 207 -5.73 11.06 -3.88
C VAL A 207 -5.36 12.46 -3.40
N VAL A 208 -6.07 12.99 -2.40
CA VAL A 208 -5.78 14.32 -1.85
C VAL A 208 -4.39 14.37 -1.23
N ASP A 209 -4.05 13.36 -0.44
CA ASP A 209 -2.75 13.32 0.22
C ASP A 209 -1.60 13.11 -0.76
N ASP A 210 -1.75 12.22 -1.73
CA ASP A 210 -0.72 12.00 -2.75
C ASP A 210 -0.46 13.29 -3.55
N HIS A 211 -1.51 14.08 -3.85
CA HIS A 211 -1.35 15.38 -4.49
C HIS A 211 -0.66 16.41 -3.59
N LEU A 212 -1.18 16.62 -2.37
CA LEU A 212 -0.66 17.63 -1.45
C LEU A 212 0.73 17.32 -0.90
N MET A 213 1.10 16.05 -0.84
CA MET A 213 2.45 15.60 -0.47
C MET A 213 3.40 15.51 -1.68
N GLU A 214 2.96 15.97 -2.86
CA GLU A 214 3.73 15.99 -4.11
C GLU A 214 4.30 14.60 -4.46
N ILE A 215 3.51 13.55 -4.26
CA ILE A 215 3.91 12.19 -4.60
C ILE A 215 4.04 12.04 -6.11
N SER A 216 5.23 11.68 -6.56
CA SER A 216 5.53 11.49 -7.99
C SER A 216 5.25 10.06 -8.48
N HIS A 217 5.41 9.07 -7.60
CA HIS A 217 5.23 7.65 -7.92
C HIS A 217 4.46 6.95 -6.80
N VAL A 218 3.43 6.19 -7.19
CA VAL A 218 2.62 5.38 -6.30
C VAL A 218 2.93 3.90 -6.54
N VAL A 219 3.84 3.35 -5.73
CA VAL A 219 4.18 1.92 -5.75
C VAL A 219 3.38 1.22 -4.65
N ARG A 220 2.50 0.26 -5.02
CA ARG A 220 1.61 -0.45 -4.07
C ARG A 220 1.24 -1.84 -4.58
N GLY A 221 0.61 -2.66 -3.76
CA GLY A 221 0.16 -4.00 -4.16
C GLY A 221 -0.94 -3.98 -5.24
N GLU A 222 -0.97 -5.00 -6.10
CA GLU A 222 -1.93 -5.11 -7.21
C GLU A 222 -3.39 -5.27 -6.76
N GLU A 223 -3.64 -5.59 -5.49
CA GLU A 223 -4.98 -5.59 -4.91
C GLU A 223 -5.67 -4.24 -5.00
N TRP A 224 -4.92 -3.15 -5.18
CA TRP A 224 -5.42 -1.79 -5.35
C TRP A 224 -5.63 -1.37 -6.80
N LEU A 225 -5.23 -2.22 -7.77
CA LEU A 225 -5.40 -1.95 -9.20
C LEU A 225 -6.87 -1.67 -9.60
N PRO A 226 -7.88 -2.39 -9.06
CA PRO A 226 -9.28 -2.08 -9.36
C PRO A 226 -9.74 -0.68 -8.94
N SER A 227 -9.07 -0.06 -7.98
CA SER A 227 -9.37 1.31 -7.53
C SER A 227 -8.74 2.39 -8.41
N LEU A 228 -7.78 2.04 -9.26
CA LEU A 228 -6.99 3.03 -10.00
C LEU A 228 -7.84 3.86 -10.97
N ALA A 229 -8.80 3.24 -11.67
CA ALA A 229 -9.69 3.95 -12.58
C ALA A 229 -10.47 5.07 -11.86
N LEU A 230 -10.96 4.80 -10.64
CA LEU A 230 -11.61 5.81 -9.81
C LEU A 230 -10.63 6.91 -9.38
N HIS A 231 -9.42 6.56 -8.96
CA HIS A 231 -8.41 7.55 -8.57
C HIS A 231 -8.07 8.48 -9.75
N ILE A 232 -7.88 7.94 -10.96
CA ILE A 232 -7.67 8.73 -12.18
C ILE A 232 -8.85 9.70 -12.44
N LEU A 233 -10.09 9.26 -12.22
CA LEU A 233 -11.25 10.13 -12.35
C LEU A 233 -11.26 11.24 -11.28
N ILE A 234 -10.89 10.94 -10.04
CA ILE A 234 -10.81 11.93 -8.96
C ILE A 234 -9.71 12.98 -9.27
N TYR A 235 -8.50 12.55 -9.71
CA TYR A 235 -7.46 13.48 -10.16
C TYR A 235 -7.98 14.41 -11.25
N LYS A 236 -8.67 13.86 -12.28
CA LYS A 236 -9.25 14.64 -13.36
C LYS A 236 -10.35 15.59 -12.89
N ALA A 237 -11.17 15.19 -11.92
CA ALA A 237 -12.24 16.04 -11.35
C ALA A 237 -11.66 17.26 -10.62
N PHE A 238 -10.53 17.10 -9.96
CA PHE A 238 -9.79 18.22 -9.38
C PHE A 238 -9.07 19.09 -10.43
N GLY A 239 -8.74 18.54 -11.58
CA GLY A 239 -7.88 19.17 -12.60
C GLY A 239 -6.39 18.93 -12.33
N TRP A 240 -6.06 17.85 -11.62
CA TRP A 240 -4.69 17.48 -11.27
C TRP A 240 -4.13 16.42 -12.22
N GLU A 241 -2.82 16.48 -12.45
CA GLU A 241 -2.09 15.39 -13.10
C GLU A 241 -1.85 14.26 -12.08
N PRO A 242 -2.18 13.01 -12.44
CA PRO A 242 -1.92 11.88 -11.56
C PRO A 242 -0.42 11.54 -11.49
N PRO A 243 0.07 10.96 -10.38
CA PRO A 243 1.42 10.40 -10.30
C PRO A 243 1.58 9.19 -11.23
N GLU A 244 2.81 8.73 -11.41
CA GLU A 244 3.07 7.44 -12.04
C GLU A 244 2.68 6.29 -11.10
N PHE A 245 2.06 5.23 -11.64
CA PHE A 245 1.61 4.09 -10.87
C PHE A 245 2.40 2.83 -11.20
N ALA A 246 2.75 2.06 -10.17
CA ALA A 246 3.37 0.76 -10.29
C ALA A 246 2.70 -0.24 -9.33
N HIS A 247 1.94 -1.19 -9.86
CA HIS A 247 1.23 -2.19 -9.07
C HIS A 247 2.03 -3.50 -8.98
N LEU A 248 2.52 -3.76 -7.77
CA LEU A 248 3.38 -4.90 -7.46
C LEU A 248 2.59 -6.23 -7.49
N PRO A 249 3.15 -7.32 -8.01
CA PRO A 249 2.51 -8.61 -8.02
C PRO A 249 2.29 -9.15 -6.60
N LEU A 250 1.31 -10.05 -6.44
CA LEU A 250 1.07 -10.72 -5.16
C LEU A 250 2.25 -11.62 -4.77
N ILE A 251 2.50 -11.73 -3.47
CA ILE A 251 3.28 -12.84 -2.93
C ILE A 251 2.30 -14.02 -2.79
N LEU A 252 2.63 -15.11 -3.46
CA LEU A 252 1.81 -16.32 -3.50
C LEU A 252 2.27 -17.33 -2.44
N LYS A 253 1.37 -18.21 -2.04
CA LYS A 253 1.66 -19.33 -1.13
C LYS A 253 2.76 -20.23 -1.69
N PRO A 254 3.56 -20.90 -0.82
CA PRO A 254 4.57 -21.87 -1.25
C PRO A 254 3.97 -22.99 -2.10
N THR A 255 2.80 -23.47 -1.69
CA THR A 255 2.06 -24.54 -2.37
C THR A 255 0.60 -24.12 -2.61
N GLY A 256 -0.01 -24.67 -3.66
CA GLY A 256 -1.37 -24.33 -4.05
C GLY A 256 -1.49 -22.99 -4.78
N LYS A 257 -2.71 -22.41 -4.76
CA LYS A 257 -3.06 -21.16 -5.42
C LYS A 257 -3.41 -20.09 -4.37
N GLY A 258 -3.19 -18.83 -4.72
CA GLY A 258 -3.67 -17.65 -3.99
C GLY A 258 -2.58 -16.89 -3.23
N LYS A 259 -2.97 -15.73 -2.71
CA LYS A 259 -2.11 -14.79 -1.97
C LYS A 259 -1.68 -15.40 -0.63
N LEU A 260 -0.41 -15.21 -0.27
CA LEU A 260 0.13 -15.50 1.06
C LEU A 260 -0.61 -14.65 2.11
N SER A 261 -1.08 -15.30 3.16
CA SER A 261 -1.86 -14.69 4.24
C SER A 261 -1.26 -14.96 5.60
N LYS A 262 -1.73 -14.26 6.63
CA LYS A 262 -1.34 -14.45 8.02
C LYS A 262 -1.43 -15.92 8.48
N ARG A 263 -2.52 -16.62 8.10
CA ARG A 263 -2.76 -18.02 8.46
C ARG A 263 -1.81 -19.01 7.79
N ASP A 264 -1.16 -18.60 6.72
CA ASP A 264 -0.23 -19.48 6.00
C ASP A 264 1.09 -19.65 6.74
N GLY A 265 1.54 -18.64 7.51
CA GLY A 265 2.70 -18.76 8.39
C GLY A 265 2.58 -19.93 9.35
N ASP A 266 1.49 -20.01 10.09
CA ASP A 266 1.21 -21.13 11.01
C ASP A 266 1.14 -22.47 10.27
N LYS A 267 0.46 -22.48 9.11
CA LYS A 267 0.23 -23.70 8.33
C LYS A 267 1.53 -24.28 7.76
N PHE A 268 2.45 -23.45 7.36
CA PHE A 268 3.67 -23.85 6.66
C PHE A 268 4.92 -23.74 7.54
N GLY A 269 4.80 -23.29 8.79
CA GLY A 269 5.89 -23.24 9.77
C GLY A 269 6.97 -22.20 9.45
N PHE A 270 6.59 -21.02 8.96
CA PHE A 270 7.53 -19.90 8.76
C PHE A 270 6.89 -18.57 9.15
N PRO A 271 7.70 -17.58 9.60
CA PRO A 271 7.19 -16.24 9.90
C PRO A 271 6.63 -15.51 8.68
N VAL A 272 5.68 -14.62 8.91
CA VAL A 272 5.12 -13.71 7.89
C VAL A 272 5.20 -12.23 8.29
N TYR A 273 5.81 -11.95 9.44
CA TYR A 273 6.05 -10.63 10.01
C TYR A 273 7.54 -10.43 10.24
N ALA A 274 8.01 -9.18 10.17
CA ALA A 274 9.40 -8.84 10.50
C ALA A 274 9.72 -9.16 11.97
N ASN A 275 8.88 -8.68 12.88
CA ASN A 275 8.99 -8.85 14.32
C ASN A 275 7.78 -9.60 14.86
N SER A 276 7.92 -10.23 16.01
CA SER A 276 6.84 -10.99 16.65
C SER A 276 5.64 -10.10 16.98
N TRP A 277 4.45 -10.68 16.81
CA TRP A 277 3.18 -10.04 17.12
C TRP A 277 2.38 -10.86 18.12
N LYS A 278 1.85 -10.20 19.15
CA LYS A 278 1.02 -10.83 20.19
C LYS A 278 -0.44 -10.38 20.06
N GLU A 279 -1.31 -11.31 19.74
CA GLU A 279 -2.77 -11.24 19.87
C GLU A 279 -3.23 -12.31 20.86
N ASP A 280 -4.13 -13.22 20.46
CA ASP A 280 -4.55 -14.39 21.26
C ASP A 280 -3.38 -15.37 21.50
N LYS A 281 -2.46 -15.40 20.56
CA LYS A 281 -1.18 -16.13 20.63
C LYS A 281 -0.04 -15.24 20.18
N VAL A 282 1.20 -15.71 20.39
CA VAL A 282 2.39 -15.08 19.83
C VAL A 282 2.62 -15.64 18.43
N TYR A 283 2.66 -14.75 17.45
CA TYR A 283 3.14 -15.03 16.09
C TYR A 283 4.61 -14.64 16.03
N GLU A 284 5.47 -15.61 15.84
CA GLU A 284 6.91 -15.38 15.74
C GLU A 284 7.25 -14.53 14.50
N GLY A 285 8.17 -13.58 14.66
CA GLY A 285 8.70 -12.76 13.56
C GLY A 285 9.99 -13.35 12.99
N PHE A 286 10.41 -12.82 11.83
CA PHE A 286 11.69 -13.22 11.23
C PHE A 286 12.89 -12.89 12.12
N GLU A 287 12.86 -11.75 12.83
CA GLU A 287 13.91 -11.35 13.77
C GLU A 287 14.10 -12.39 14.87
N GLU A 288 13.02 -12.77 15.55
CA GLU A 288 13.05 -13.72 16.66
C GLU A 288 13.33 -15.17 16.18
N ALA A 289 12.98 -15.48 14.94
CA ALA A 289 13.34 -16.74 14.29
C ALA A 289 14.81 -16.80 13.82
N GLY A 290 15.62 -15.75 14.09
CA GLY A 290 17.07 -15.73 13.81
C GLY A 290 17.44 -15.36 12.38
N PHE A 291 16.55 -14.71 11.62
CA PHE A 291 16.90 -14.19 10.31
C PHE A 291 17.59 -12.82 10.41
N LEU A 292 18.58 -12.61 9.56
CA LEU A 292 19.20 -11.29 9.37
C LEU A 292 18.30 -10.38 8.54
N SER A 293 18.21 -9.12 8.92
CA SER A 293 17.39 -8.14 8.20
C SER A 293 17.85 -7.95 6.75
N GLU A 294 19.16 -7.96 6.51
CA GLU A 294 19.76 -7.90 5.17
C GLU A 294 19.38 -9.09 4.30
N ALA A 295 19.36 -10.29 4.89
CA ALA A 295 18.95 -11.49 4.19
C ALA A 295 17.46 -11.45 3.84
N LEU A 296 16.61 -10.98 4.75
CA LEU A 296 15.19 -10.81 4.48
C LEU A 296 14.96 -9.76 3.39
N ASN A 297 15.64 -8.62 3.43
CA ASN A 297 15.56 -7.59 2.40
C ASN A 297 15.98 -8.13 1.04
N ASN A 298 17.12 -8.82 0.97
CA ASN A 298 17.61 -9.46 -0.25
C ASN A 298 16.58 -10.46 -0.82
N TYR A 299 16.01 -11.32 0.03
CA TYR A 299 14.99 -12.27 -0.38
C TYR A 299 13.71 -11.59 -0.88
N MET A 300 13.22 -10.58 -0.15
CA MET A 300 11.99 -9.85 -0.52
C MET A 300 12.07 -9.19 -1.88
N VAL A 301 13.24 -8.73 -2.29
CA VAL A 301 13.40 -8.12 -3.62
C VAL A 301 13.11 -9.15 -4.70
N PHE A 302 13.58 -10.39 -4.56
CA PHE A 302 13.29 -11.47 -5.52
C PHE A 302 11.82 -11.93 -5.50
N LEU A 303 11.02 -11.50 -4.54
CA LEU A 303 9.57 -11.72 -4.57
C LEU A 303 8.86 -10.72 -5.49
N GLY A 304 9.31 -10.59 -6.73
CA GLY A 304 8.66 -9.78 -7.74
C GLY A 304 9.59 -8.89 -8.57
N TRP A 305 10.89 -8.88 -8.29
CA TRP A 305 11.90 -8.20 -9.11
C TRP A 305 12.96 -9.20 -9.56
N SER A 306 13.53 -9.01 -10.71
CA SER A 306 14.63 -9.82 -11.24
C SER A 306 15.74 -8.93 -11.80
N ASN A 307 16.98 -9.37 -11.60
CA ASN A 307 18.16 -8.80 -12.24
C ASN A 307 18.39 -9.43 -13.64
N ASP A 308 19.36 -8.90 -14.37
CA ASP A 308 19.73 -9.41 -15.71
C ASP A 308 20.82 -10.50 -15.64
N GLY A 309 21.19 -10.97 -14.44
CA GLY A 309 22.29 -11.92 -14.24
C GLY A 309 22.00 -12.94 -13.15
N ASP A 310 23.02 -13.74 -12.82
CA ASP A 310 22.93 -14.85 -11.87
C ASP A 310 23.22 -14.44 -10.42
N LYS A 311 23.41 -13.14 -10.15
CA LYS A 311 23.69 -12.67 -8.80
C LYS A 311 22.45 -12.81 -7.92
N GLU A 312 22.61 -13.47 -6.78
CA GLU A 312 21.53 -13.74 -5.83
C GLU A 312 21.74 -13.09 -4.45
N ILE A 313 22.97 -12.73 -4.11
CA ILE A 313 23.31 -12.11 -2.82
C ILE A 313 23.66 -10.65 -3.04
N TYR A 314 22.91 -9.79 -2.36
CA TYR A 314 22.97 -8.34 -2.47
C TYR A 314 23.04 -7.67 -1.12
N SER A 315 23.94 -6.74 -0.95
CA SER A 315 23.87 -5.74 0.11
C SER A 315 22.77 -4.70 -0.21
N MET A 316 22.31 -3.96 0.79
CA MET A 316 21.33 -2.88 0.59
C MET A 316 21.84 -1.82 -0.41
N LYS A 317 23.15 -1.50 -0.40
CA LYS A 317 23.76 -0.55 -1.35
C LYS A 317 23.67 -1.02 -2.79
N GLU A 318 23.89 -2.31 -3.02
CA GLU A 318 23.78 -2.91 -4.35
C GLU A 318 22.34 -3.00 -4.82
N LEU A 319 21.40 -3.35 -3.90
CA LEU A 319 19.98 -3.32 -4.20
C LEU A 319 19.53 -1.91 -4.62
N ILE A 320 19.91 -0.86 -3.91
CA ILE A 320 19.60 0.52 -4.29
C ILE A 320 20.16 0.86 -5.67
N LYS A 321 21.39 0.43 -5.96
CA LYS A 321 22.05 0.69 -7.26
C LYS A 321 21.33 0.01 -8.42
N ASP A 322 20.96 -1.27 -8.25
CA ASP A 322 20.52 -2.12 -9.36
C ASP A 322 18.99 -2.13 -9.55
N PHE A 323 18.21 -1.82 -8.48
CA PHE A 323 16.74 -1.85 -8.50
C PHE A 323 16.15 -0.92 -9.56
N SER A 324 15.10 -1.38 -10.25
CA SER A 324 14.28 -0.53 -11.13
C SER A 324 12.83 -1.03 -11.18
N LEU A 325 11.89 -0.12 -11.40
CA LEU A 325 10.46 -0.46 -11.47
C LEU A 325 10.12 -1.28 -12.74
N GLU A 326 10.86 -1.05 -13.83
CA GLU A 326 10.65 -1.70 -15.11
C GLU A 326 11.02 -3.20 -15.08
N LYS A 327 11.87 -3.60 -14.12
CA LYS A 327 12.28 -5.00 -13.91
C LYS A 327 11.39 -5.75 -12.93
N ILE A 328 10.27 -5.13 -12.51
CA ILE A 328 9.28 -5.80 -11.68
C ILE A 328 8.46 -6.75 -12.55
N ASN A 329 8.38 -8.00 -12.12
CA ASN A 329 7.64 -9.05 -12.81
C ASN A 329 6.14 -8.82 -12.73
N LYS A 330 5.41 -9.13 -13.81
CA LYS A 330 3.93 -9.06 -13.81
C LYS A 330 3.30 -10.21 -13.02
N ALA A 331 3.92 -11.38 -13.03
CA ALA A 331 3.42 -12.57 -12.34
C ALA A 331 3.70 -12.54 -10.84
N GLY A 332 2.79 -13.09 -10.05
CA GLY A 332 3.01 -13.28 -8.61
C GLY A 332 4.18 -14.21 -8.33
N ALA A 333 5.00 -13.85 -7.33
CA ALA A 333 6.14 -14.64 -6.90
C ALA A 333 5.74 -15.61 -5.77
N LYS A 334 6.08 -16.90 -5.90
CA LYS A 334 5.86 -17.88 -4.82
C LYS A 334 6.86 -17.64 -3.70
N PHE A 335 6.36 -17.63 -2.48
CA PHE A 335 7.21 -17.63 -1.29
C PHE A 335 7.92 -18.99 -1.17
N ASP A 336 9.25 -18.98 -1.13
CA ASP A 336 10.08 -20.18 -1.00
C ASP A 336 10.89 -20.12 0.32
N PRO A 337 10.46 -20.86 1.36
CA PRO A 337 11.17 -20.90 2.63
C PRO A 337 12.60 -21.45 2.53
N LYS A 338 12.85 -22.39 1.62
CA LYS A 338 14.19 -22.97 1.44
C LYS A 338 15.14 -21.95 0.84
N LYS A 339 14.68 -21.19 -0.14
CA LYS A 339 15.46 -20.10 -0.74
C LYS A 339 15.78 -19.01 0.27
N LEU A 340 14.80 -18.65 1.13
CA LEU A 340 15.02 -17.67 2.20
C LEU A 340 16.09 -18.16 3.20
N LEU A 341 15.99 -19.41 3.65
CA LEU A 341 16.99 -20.00 4.55
C LEU A 341 18.40 -20.03 3.91
N TRP A 342 18.48 -20.38 2.63
CA TRP A 342 19.75 -20.36 1.91
C TRP A 342 20.33 -18.94 1.83
N ILE A 343 19.54 -17.94 1.46
CA ILE A 343 19.98 -16.52 1.43
C ILE A 343 20.45 -16.10 2.82
N ASN A 344 19.71 -16.46 3.89
CA ASN A 344 20.10 -16.14 5.26
C ASN A 344 21.47 -16.76 5.62
N SER A 345 21.71 -18.02 5.25
CA SER A 345 22.99 -18.67 5.49
C SER A 345 24.15 -17.98 4.74
N GLN A 346 23.92 -17.53 3.51
CA GLN A 346 24.95 -16.80 2.74
C GLN A 346 25.33 -15.47 3.39
N HIS A 347 24.33 -14.72 3.88
CA HIS A 347 24.59 -13.48 4.62
C HIS A 347 25.33 -13.76 5.95
N CYS A 348 24.98 -14.81 6.69
CA CYS A 348 25.72 -15.19 7.90
C CYS A 348 27.19 -15.50 7.60
N LEU A 349 27.49 -16.18 6.51
CA LEU A 349 28.88 -16.48 6.10
C LEU A 349 29.68 -15.23 5.77
N LEU A 350 29.04 -14.20 5.18
CA LEU A 350 29.70 -12.92 4.92
C LEU A 350 30.16 -12.21 6.21
N TYR A 351 29.40 -12.36 7.31
CA TYR A 351 29.78 -11.79 8.61
C TYR A 351 30.81 -12.63 9.36
N THR A 352 30.87 -13.93 9.13
CA THR A 352 31.77 -14.85 9.85
C THR A 352 33.07 -15.14 9.11
N SER A 353 33.19 -14.80 7.82
CA SER A 353 34.44 -14.90 7.07
C SER A 353 35.43 -13.81 7.56
N PRO A 354 36.65 -14.19 7.98
CA PRO A 354 37.64 -13.21 8.37
C PRO A 354 37.89 -12.24 7.20
N SER A 355 37.92 -10.93 7.50
CA SER A 355 38.30 -9.92 6.53
C SER A 355 39.70 -10.22 6.00
N PRO A 356 40.01 -9.94 4.73
CA PRO A 356 41.41 -9.99 4.25
C PRO A 356 42.37 -9.18 5.13
N ARG A 357 41.90 -8.13 5.82
CA ARG A 357 42.69 -7.37 6.81
C ARG A 357 42.95 -8.15 8.09
N ASP A 358 41.99 -8.98 8.55
CA ASP A 358 42.15 -9.80 9.76
C ASP A 358 43.15 -10.95 9.54
N VAL A 359 43.36 -11.37 8.27
CA VAL A 359 44.36 -12.37 7.88
C VAL A 359 45.79 -11.77 7.84
N GLU A 360 45.91 -10.49 7.50
CA GLU A 360 47.21 -9.79 7.52
C GLU A 360 47.73 -9.49 8.95
N GLU A 361 46.83 -9.24 9.91
CA GLU A 361 47.20 -9.05 11.31
C GLU A 361 47.48 -10.36 12.07
N SER A 362 47.03 -11.51 11.58
CA SER A 362 47.30 -12.83 12.19
C SER A 362 48.63 -13.48 11.81
N GLY A 363 49.47 -12.74 11.08
CA GLY A 363 50.83 -13.15 10.69
C GLY A 363 51.88 -13.13 11.79
N VAL A 364 51.51 -13.47 13.07
CA VAL A 364 52.47 -13.68 14.14
C VAL A 364 52.56 -15.16 14.51
N ALA A 365 53.70 -15.69 14.15
CA ALA A 365 54.44 -16.85 14.63
C ALA A 365 53.66 -18.04 15.25
N GLY A 366 53.88 -19.18 14.64
CA GLY A 366 53.48 -20.49 15.13
C GLY A 366 53.95 -20.79 16.56
N GLY A 367 52.98 -21.21 17.38
CA GLY A 367 53.18 -21.82 18.66
C GLY A 367 52.38 -23.12 18.69
N GLY A 368 53.08 -24.23 18.63
CA GLY A 368 52.52 -25.57 18.50
C GLY A 368 51.54 -25.94 19.61
N CYS A 369 50.43 -26.50 19.20
CA CYS A 369 49.47 -27.17 20.09
C CYS A 369 49.94 -28.59 20.37
N LYS A 370 50.51 -28.87 21.57
CA LYS A 370 50.74 -30.23 22.08
C LYS A 370 49.40 -30.84 22.47
N LYS A 371 49.11 -32.01 21.92
CA LYS A 371 48.04 -32.91 22.36
C LYS A 371 48.27 -33.32 23.82
N LYS A 372 47.25 -33.28 24.61
CA LYS A 372 46.93 -34.28 25.65
C LYS A 372 45.43 -34.50 25.64
#